data_4b1e1c5daf10aaf47ebf8461ec56c655
#
_entry.id   4b1e1c5daf10aaf47ebf8461ec56c655
#
_cell.length_a   1.000
_cell.length_b   1.000
_cell.length_c   1.000
_cell.angle_alpha   90.00
_cell.angle_beta   90.00
_cell.angle_gamma   90.00
#
_symmetry.space_group_name_H-M   'P 1'
#
loop_
_entity.id
_entity.type
_entity.pdbx_description
1 polymer ?
#
loop_
_entity_poly.entity_id
_entity_poly.type
_entity_poly.pdbx_seq_one_letter_code
_entity_poly.pdbx_strand_id
1 'polypeptide(L)'
;MPDESCPSDVFDHLVELLDRYPEVVKAGLGLRIDDLPAHYAHRDDVIAWESQFWTDELEPGVLAADVDTTFAMYRANSHYSIGPALRTAAPYVVQHLPWYEDSSAPTPEIEFYRLHADPLVSNWDRVQLPAWKRYATR
;
A
#
# COMPACT_ATOMS: atom_id res chain seq x y z
N MET A 1 -6.05 -7.79 -0.14
CA MET A 1 -7.52 -8.01 -0.14
C MET A 1 -8.16 -7.02 0.82
N PRO A 2 -9.37 -6.52 0.53
CA PRO A 2 -10.09 -5.75 1.53
C PRO A 2 -10.22 -6.58 2.81
N ASP A 3 -10.05 -5.93 3.94
CA ASP A 3 -10.35 -6.53 5.23
C ASP A 3 -11.84 -6.90 5.28
N GLU A 4 -12.22 -7.94 6.00
CA GLU A 4 -13.64 -8.32 6.18
C GLU A 4 -14.47 -7.17 6.78
N SER A 5 -13.82 -6.22 7.44
CA SER A 5 -14.44 -5.00 7.96
C SER A 5 -14.57 -3.87 6.94
N CYS A 6 -13.98 -3.99 5.75
CA CYS A 6 -14.06 -2.95 4.73
C CYS A 6 -15.50 -2.85 4.20
N PRO A 7 -16.14 -1.67 4.25
CA PRO A 7 -17.51 -1.51 3.79
C PRO A 7 -17.67 -1.83 2.30
N SER A 8 -18.85 -2.33 1.94
CA SER A 8 -19.16 -2.75 0.56
C SER A 8 -19.29 -1.58 -0.43
N ASP A 9 -19.44 -0.36 0.08
CA ASP A 9 -19.54 0.89 -0.67
C ASP A 9 -18.18 1.53 -0.99
N VAL A 10 -17.11 0.78 -0.84
CA VAL A 10 -15.72 1.25 -1.03
C VAL A 10 -15.50 1.98 -2.36
N PHE A 11 -16.10 1.50 -3.44
CA PHE A 11 -15.98 2.14 -4.75
C PHE A 11 -16.67 3.51 -4.79
N ASP A 12 -17.88 3.59 -4.25
CA ASP A 12 -18.63 4.85 -4.16
C ASP A 12 -17.87 5.86 -3.30
N HIS A 13 -17.31 5.41 -2.17
CA HIS A 13 -16.48 6.23 -1.31
C HIS A 13 -15.24 6.81 -2.05
N LEU A 14 -14.53 6.00 -2.83
CA LEU A 14 -13.38 6.48 -3.61
C LEU A 14 -13.79 7.47 -4.71
N VAL A 15 -14.95 7.26 -5.35
CA VAL A 15 -15.51 8.23 -6.32
C VAL A 15 -15.83 9.55 -5.63
N GLU A 16 -16.50 9.53 -4.49
CA GLU A 16 -16.82 10.73 -3.71
C GLU A 16 -15.56 11.50 -3.30
N LEU A 17 -14.49 10.80 -2.91
CA LEU A 17 -13.21 11.43 -2.60
C LEU A 17 -12.61 12.12 -3.82
N LEU A 18 -12.62 11.47 -4.97
CA LEU A 18 -12.15 12.09 -6.21
C LEU A 18 -12.96 13.32 -6.58
N ASP A 19 -14.28 13.31 -6.39
CA ASP A 19 -15.14 14.48 -6.68
C ASP A 19 -14.87 15.62 -5.70
N ARG A 20 -14.60 15.31 -4.43
CA ARG A 20 -14.35 16.29 -3.37
C ARG A 20 -12.96 16.94 -3.47
N TYR A 21 -11.96 16.18 -3.97
CA TYR A 21 -10.58 16.64 -4.11
C TYR A 21 -10.14 16.68 -5.57
N PRO A 22 -10.54 17.70 -6.34
CA PRO A 22 -10.29 17.76 -7.78
C PRO A 22 -8.80 17.85 -8.16
N GLU A 23 -7.93 18.23 -7.23
CA GLU A 23 -6.48 18.36 -7.42
C GLU A 23 -5.75 17.01 -7.43
N VAL A 24 -6.35 15.94 -6.92
CA VAL A 24 -5.71 14.63 -6.94
C VAL A 24 -6.08 13.82 -8.18
N VAL A 25 -5.16 12.97 -8.63
CA VAL A 25 -5.34 12.14 -9.83
C VAL A 25 -5.93 10.77 -9.50
N LYS A 26 -5.80 10.32 -8.27
CA LYS A 26 -6.29 9.02 -7.80
C LYS A 26 -6.58 9.01 -6.30
N ALA A 27 -7.44 8.07 -5.90
CA ALA A 27 -7.69 7.71 -4.51
C ALA A 27 -7.53 6.21 -4.34
N GLY A 28 -6.76 5.80 -3.35
CA GLY A 28 -6.49 4.39 -3.03
C GLY A 28 -6.76 4.05 -1.58
N LEU A 29 -6.74 2.77 -1.28
CA LEU A 29 -6.94 2.27 0.08
C LEU A 29 -5.63 2.29 0.86
N GLY A 30 -5.68 2.68 2.13
CA GLY A 30 -4.55 2.60 3.03
C GLY A 30 -4.14 1.14 3.26
N LEU A 31 -2.84 0.91 3.32
CA LEU A 31 -2.30 -0.42 3.61
C LEU A 31 -2.21 -0.61 5.12
N ARG A 32 -2.80 -1.67 5.61
CA ARG A 32 -2.79 -2.01 7.01
C ARG A 32 -1.39 -2.40 7.47
N ILE A 33 -0.90 -1.79 8.54
CA ILE A 33 0.43 -2.04 9.11
C ILE A 33 0.38 -2.29 10.63
N ASP A 34 -0.77 -2.14 11.25
CA ASP A 34 -0.97 -2.28 12.71
C ASP A 34 -1.10 -3.74 13.16
N ASP A 35 -1.42 -4.64 12.24
CA ASP A 35 -1.63 -6.06 12.49
C ASP A 35 -0.61 -6.99 11.80
N LEU A 36 0.50 -6.45 11.31
CA LEU A 36 1.53 -7.23 10.63
C LEU A 36 2.12 -8.31 11.54
N PRO A 37 2.18 -9.57 11.08
CA PRO A 37 2.61 -10.68 11.91
C PRO A 37 4.10 -10.60 12.27
N ALA A 38 4.44 -11.03 13.48
CA ALA A 38 5.82 -11.02 13.97
C ALA A 38 6.77 -11.94 13.18
N HIS A 39 6.24 -12.93 12.47
CA HIS A 39 7.04 -13.84 11.65
C HIS A 39 7.43 -13.26 10.28
N TYR A 40 6.87 -12.12 9.89
CA TYR A 40 7.26 -11.49 8.64
C TYR A 40 8.65 -10.84 8.78
N ALA A 41 9.59 -11.29 7.97
CA ALA A 41 11.02 -10.93 8.11
C ALA A 41 11.30 -9.41 7.96
N HIS A 42 10.49 -8.70 7.17
CA HIS A 42 10.66 -7.27 6.91
C HIS A 42 9.61 -6.40 7.60
N ARG A 43 8.98 -6.92 8.65
CA ARG A 43 7.90 -6.25 9.36
C ARG A 43 8.26 -4.82 9.78
N ASP A 44 9.38 -4.66 10.45
CA ASP A 44 9.79 -3.35 11.00
C ASP A 44 10.19 -2.37 9.89
N ASP A 45 10.81 -2.86 8.82
CA ASP A 45 11.14 -2.04 7.65
C ASP A 45 9.89 -1.55 6.92
N VAL A 46 8.88 -2.42 6.77
CA VAL A 46 7.59 -2.07 6.16
C VAL A 46 6.86 -1.05 7.01
N ILE A 47 6.77 -1.26 8.32
CA ILE A 47 6.13 -0.31 9.24
C ILE A 47 6.83 1.05 9.16
N ALA A 48 8.14 1.08 9.19
CA ALA A 48 8.91 2.33 9.11
C ALA A 48 8.67 3.05 7.78
N TRP A 49 8.61 2.32 6.66
CA TRP A 49 8.33 2.88 5.34
C TRP A 49 6.89 3.39 5.20
N GLU A 50 5.91 2.57 5.53
CA GLU A 50 4.49 2.87 5.32
C GLU A 50 3.96 3.94 6.29
N SER A 51 4.56 4.06 7.48
CA SER A 51 4.13 5.06 8.49
C SER A 51 4.10 6.49 7.95
N GLN A 52 4.96 6.84 7.00
CA GLN A 52 4.98 8.16 6.37
C GLN A 52 3.66 8.52 5.66
N PHE A 53 2.93 7.51 5.18
CA PHE A 53 1.67 7.69 4.46
C PHE A 53 0.43 7.80 5.38
N TRP A 54 0.65 7.75 6.69
CA TRP A 54 -0.39 7.83 7.71
C TRP A 54 -0.35 9.13 8.53
N THR A 55 0.44 10.11 8.10
CA THR A 55 0.73 11.30 8.90
C THR A 55 -0.03 12.56 8.49
N ASP A 56 -0.38 12.70 7.21
CA ASP A 56 -1.00 13.91 6.66
C ASP A 56 -2.51 13.71 6.47
N GLU A 57 -3.27 13.82 7.57
CA GLU A 57 -4.71 13.66 7.58
C GLU A 57 -5.39 14.97 7.17
N LEU A 58 -6.12 14.96 6.04
CA LEU A 58 -6.88 16.11 5.55
C LEU A 58 -8.24 16.24 6.23
N GLU A 59 -8.91 15.13 6.48
CA GLU A 59 -10.14 14.99 7.23
C GLU A 59 -10.21 13.57 7.82
N PRO A 60 -11.08 13.30 8.81
CA PRO A 60 -11.15 11.98 9.44
C PRO A 60 -11.28 10.85 8.40
N GLY A 61 -10.28 9.98 8.36
CA GLY A 61 -10.24 8.84 7.45
C GLY A 61 -9.71 9.12 6.06
N VAL A 62 -9.18 10.32 5.76
CA VAL A 62 -8.62 10.69 4.45
C VAL A 62 -7.24 11.30 4.60
N LEU A 63 -6.27 10.70 3.96
CA LEU A 63 -4.85 11.05 4.05
C LEU A 63 -4.34 11.59 2.71
N ALA A 64 -3.60 12.70 2.73
CA ALA A 64 -2.82 13.14 1.57
C ALA A 64 -1.56 12.28 1.49
N ALA A 65 -1.60 11.25 0.67
CA ALA A 65 -0.50 10.31 0.56
C ALA A 65 -0.44 9.66 -0.82
N ASP A 66 0.77 9.49 -1.30
CA ASP A 66 1.05 8.82 -2.58
C ASP A 66 0.57 7.36 -2.56
N VAL A 67 0.03 6.91 -3.69
CA VAL A 67 -0.37 5.51 -3.90
C VAL A 67 0.49 4.94 -5.02
N ASP A 68 1.30 3.94 -4.70
CA ASP A 68 2.18 3.27 -5.67
C ASP A 68 1.42 2.19 -6.48
N THR A 69 1.72 0.94 -6.29
CA THR A 69 1.21 -0.20 -7.09
C THR A 69 -0.01 -0.87 -6.49
N THR A 70 -0.53 -0.36 -5.38
CA THR A 70 -1.73 -0.88 -4.75
C THR A 70 -3.00 -0.42 -5.46
N PHE A 71 -4.12 -1.03 -5.12
CA PHE A 71 -5.41 -0.67 -5.70
C PHE A 71 -5.72 0.81 -5.52
N ALA A 72 -6.05 1.47 -6.62
CA ALA A 72 -6.52 2.85 -6.62
C ALA A 72 -7.52 3.10 -7.75
N MET A 73 -8.48 3.97 -7.49
CA MET A 73 -9.36 4.52 -8.50
C MET A 73 -8.73 5.78 -9.10
N TYR A 74 -8.61 5.81 -10.41
CA TYR A 74 -8.04 6.93 -11.15
C TYR A 74 -9.15 7.83 -11.71
N ARG A 75 -8.86 9.12 -11.79
CA ARG A 75 -9.67 10.03 -12.58
C ARG A 75 -9.68 9.60 -14.04
N ALA A 76 -10.81 9.76 -14.72
CA ALA A 76 -10.90 9.49 -16.15
C ALA A 76 -9.83 10.30 -16.92
N ASN A 77 -9.22 9.67 -17.91
CA ASN A 77 -8.14 10.22 -18.74
C ASN A 77 -6.83 10.58 -18.00
N SER A 78 -6.65 10.12 -16.77
CA SER A 78 -5.37 10.25 -16.06
C SER A 78 -4.36 9.21 -16.54
N HIS A 79 -3.09 9.61 -16.60
CA HIS A 79 -1.98 8.68 -16.79
C HIS A 79 -1.55 8.10 -15.43
N TYR A 80 -0.83 6.98 -15.46
CA TYR A 80 -0.23 6.42 -14.25
C TYR A 80 0.68 7.48 -13.60
N SER A 81 0.49 7.67 -12.30
CA SER A 81 1.28 8.56 -11.46
C SER A 81 1.26 8.02 -10.03
N ILE A 82 2.31 8.24 -9.27
CA ILE A 82 2.34 7.94 -7.83
C ILE A 82 1.42 8.90 -7.07
N GLY A 83 1.46 10.18 -7.41
CA GLY A 83 0.65 11.24 -6.82
C GLY A 83 0.51 12.45 -7.74
N PRO A 84 -0.23 13.51 -7.32
CA PRO A 84 -0.91 13.63 -6.03
C PRO A 84 -2.07 12.66 -5.87
N ALA A 85 -2.19 12.05 -4.69
CA ALA A 85 -3.17 11.02 -4.42
C ALA A 85 -3.74 11.12 -2.99
N LEU A 86 -4.84 10.39 -2.77
CA LEU A 86 -5.40 10.18 -1.44
C LEU A 86 -5.27 8.70 -1.05
N ARG A 87 -5.04 8.46 0.23
CA ARG A 87 -5.24 7.15 0.87
C ARG A 87 -6.36 7.25 1.89
N THR A 88 -7.14 6.18 2.01
CA THR A 88 -8.17 6.08 3.05
C THR A 88 -7.59 5.44 4.32
N ALA A 89 -8.16 5.79 5.47
CA ALA A 89 -7.95 5.09 6.73
C ALA A 89 -9.10 4.12 7.04
N ALA A 90 -9.03 3.45 8.19
CA ALA A 90 -10.09 2.55 8.61
C ALA A 90 -11.47 3.25 8.61
N PRO A 91 -12.55 2.57 8.18
CA PRO A 91 -12.63 1.14 7.85
C PRO A 91 -12.23 0.76 6.43
N TYR A 92 -11.90 1.72 5.56
CA TYR A 92 -11.54 1.49 4.16
C TYR A 92 -10.04 1.22 4.03
N VAL A 93 -9.58 0.05 4.47
CA VAL A 93 -8.19 -0.37 4.42
C VAL A 93 -8.05 -1.75 3.78
N VAL A 94 -6.85 -2.07 3.32
CA VAL A 94 -6.54 -3.36 2.71
C VAL A 94 -5.29 -3.96 3.32
N GLN A 95 -5.23 -5.28 3.33
CA GLN A 95 -4.03 -6.03 3.65
C GLN A 95 -3.20 -6.25 2.38
N HIS A 96 -1.91 -5.98 2.45
CA HIS A 96 -0.96 -6.38 1.42
C HIS A 96 -0.49 -7.80 1.72
N LEU A 97 -1.15 -8.79 1.13
CA LEU A 97 -1.01 -10.20 1.49
C LEU A 97 0.44 -10.71 1.59
N PRO A 98 1.38 -10.29 0.72
CA PRO A 98 2.77 -10.70 0.86
C PRO A 98 3.42 -10.38 2.21
N TRP A 99 2.88 -9.40 2.96
CA TRP A 99 3.39 -9.06 4.29
C TRP A 99 2.86 -9.97 5.41
N TYR A 100 1.88 -10.82 5.09
CA TYR A 100 1.24 -11.75 6.04
C TYR A 100 1.72 -13.18 5.86
N GLU A 101 2.59 -13.42 4.86
CA GLU A 101 3.12 -14.74 4.58
C GLU A 101 4.33 -15.08 5.47
N ASP A 102 4.51 -16.36 5.76
CA ASP A 102 5.67 -16.84 6.50
C ASP A 102 6.90 -16.86 5.59
N SER A 103 7.79 -15.89 5.79
CA SER A 103 9.02 -15.76 5.02
C SER A 103 9.98 -16.96 5.18
N SER A 104 9.82 -17.76 6.24
CA SER A 104 10.60 -18.98 6.51
C SER A 104 10.07 -20.21 5.80
N ALA A 105 8.80 -20.17 5.34
CA ALA A 105 8.11 -21.27 4.66
C ALA A 105 7.43 -20.77 3.37
N PRO A 106 8.20 -20.34 2.35
CA PRO A 106 7.64 -19.77 1.14
C PRO A 106 6.77 -20.78 0.39
N THR A 107 5.65 -20.29 -0.17
CA THR A 107 4.82 -21.08 -1.06
C THR A 107 5.51 -21.30 -2.42
N PRO A 108 5.09 -22.32 -3.22
CA PRO A 108 5.63 -22.53 -4.56
C PRO A 108 5.49 -21.28 -5.47
N GLU A 109 4.41 -20.51 -5.31
CA GLU A 109 4.19 -19.26 -6.05
C GLU A 109 5.25 -18.21 -5.69
N ILE A 110 5.58 -18.07 -4.41
CA ILE A 110 6.61 -17.15 -3.94
C ILE A 110 7.98 -17.56 -4.45
N GLU A 111 8.30 -18.88 -4.37
CA GLU A 111 9.55 -19.39 -4.91
C GLU A 111 9.66 -19.12 -6.41
N PHE A 112 8.59 -19.38 -7.17
CA PHE A 112 8.54 -19.08 -8.61
C PHE A 112 8.76 -17.59 -8.86
N TYR A 113 8.06 -16.73 -8.11
CA TYR A 113 8.21 -15.28 -8.24
C TYR A 113 9.64 -14.81 -7.96
N ARG A 114 10.28 -15.32 -6.90
CA ARG A 114 11.67 -14.99 -6.56
C ARG A 114 12.66 -15.35 -7.65
N LEU A 115 12.40 -16.44 -8.36
CA LEU A 115 13.25 -16.92 -9.46
C LEU A 115 13.08 -16.13 -10.76
N HIS A 116 11.90 -15.57 -11.01
CA HIS A 116 11.52 -14.99 -12.31
C HIS A 116 11.27 -13.48 -12.26
N ALA A 117 11.10 -12.88 -11.09
CA ALA A 117 10.88 -11.44 -10.96
C ALA A 117 12.10 -10.64 -11.41
N ASP A 118 11.86 -9.50 -12.05
CA ASP A 118 12.94 -8.58 -12.42
C ASP A 118 13.72 -8.14 -11.16
N PRO A 119 15.05 -8.32 -11.14
CA PRO A 119 15.87 -7.90 -10.02
C PRO A 119 15.83 -6.41 -9.72
N LEU A 120 15.37 -5.57 -10.63
CA LEU A 120 15.22 -4.13 -10.44
C LEU A 120 13.89 -3.76 -9.77
N VAL A 121 12.90 -4.66 -9.77
CA VAL A 121 11.61 -4.42 -9.10
C VAL A 121 11.83 -4.47 -7.58
N SER A 122 11.30 -3.46 -6.90
CA SER A 122 11.31 -3.40 -5.45
C SER A 122 10.49 -4.56 -4.85
N ASN A 123 11.15 -5.40 -4.06
CA ASN A 123 10.54 -6.56 -3.44
C ASN A 123 10.97 -6.63 -1.96
N TRP A 124 10.00 -6.61 -1.05
CA TRP A 124 10.24 -6.69 0.39
C TRP A 124 10.73 -8.07 0.86
N ASP A 125 10.59 -9.11 0.02
CA ASP A 125 11.10 -10.44 0.30
C ASP A 125 12.60 -10.62 -0.02
N ARG A 126 13.28 -9.58 -0.47
CA ARG A 126 14.71 -9.66 -0.75
C ARG A 126 15.54 -9.44 0.51
N VAL A 127 16.64 -10.16 0.59
CA VAL A 127 17.64 -10.06 1.67
C VAL A 127 18.26 -8.64 1.75
N GLN A 128 18.21 -7.87 0.67
CA GLN A 128 18.68 -6.49 0.64
C GLN A 128 17.61 -5.56 0.08
N LEU A 129 17.14 -4.64 0.89
CA LEU A 129 16.29 -3.55 0.43
C LEU A 129 17.03 -2.65 -0.55
N PRO A 130 16.38 -2.15 -1.60
CA PRO A 130 16.95 -1.13 -2.46
C PRO A 130 17.46 0.07 -1.67
N ALA A 131 18.54 0.68 -2.13
CA ALA A 131 19.19 1.77 -1.43
C ALA A 131 18.23 2.93 -1.09
N TRP A 132 17.30 3.26 -1.99
CA TRP A 132 16.33 4.34 -1.78
C TRP A 132 15.33 4.02 -0.66
N LYS A 133 14.92 2.76 -0.46
CA LYS A 133 14.07 2.37 0.68
C LYS A 133 14.81 2.49 2.01
N ARG A 134 16.12 2.29 2.02
CA ARG A 134 16.96 2.46 3.23
C ARG A 134 17.07 3.91 3.69
N TYR A 135 16.94 4.87 2.79
CA TYR A 135 17.00 6.30 3.16
C TYR A 135 15.70 6.83 3.73
N ALA A 136 14.57 6.25 3.37
CA ALA A 136 13.25 6.66 3.86
C ALA A 136 12.93 6.17 5.29
N THR A 137 13.69 5.22 5.80
CA THR A 137 13.52 4.64 7.15
C THR A 137 14.41 5.27 8.23
N ARG A 138 15.05 6.43 7.94
CA ARG A 138 15.91 7.15 8.89
C ARG A 138 15.24 8.38 9.48
#